data_b4e2b0640aa3929c012d40897a00554a
#
_entry.id   b4e2b0640aa3929c012d40897a00554a
#
_cell.length_a   1.000
_cell.length_b   1.000
_cell.length_c   1.000
_cell.angle_alpha   90.00
_cell.angle_beta   90.00
_cell.angle_gamma   90.00
#
_symmetry.space_group_name_H-M   'P 1'
#
loop_
_entity.id
_entity.type
_entity.pdbx_description
1 polymer ?
#
loop_
_entity_poly.entity_id
_entity_poly.type
_entity_poly.pdbx_seq_one_letter_code
_entity_poly.pdbx_strand_id
1 'polypeptide(L)'
;ALAAVPDRRLREELAERAGGSGPGGAAGELPPPVREEWSRWGSTAGLSEAALNGLTALAAPQPLGTLLQPLRLTGAVAAVPVSGVLCTGNGPGIEMLQIAVDLGDLAVRALADTEVAFFELPTGHWPMLSCPTELAEVLPEAASGGGHRLAPADAARPPAHLQPFLLDVPERPRERTGNTDLYLPDGPGPHPAVVFVHGGPVPAGARPTPRDWPTLKGYARLVAGQGVVGVTLDHRLHAVSDYETAAADRADAVGRVRADPRVDADRVALWFFSGGGPLSADWLATPPAWLRCVAANYPILSPLPSWGLADSRFHPVRALARAGELPVVLVRAGRESAEIAATVEAFVTEAARCGANVEVIDVPEGRHGFETLDPTDEARQAVHRAVGTVLARLTG
;
A
#
# COMPACT_ATOMS: atom_id res chain seq x y z
N ALA A 1 -11.17 -16.84 12.56
CA ALA A 1 -12.51 -16.95 11.97
C ALA A 1 -12.61 -16.00 10.77
N LEU A 2 -12.19 -16.48 9.60
CA LEU A 2 -12.21 -15.72 8.34
C LEU A 2 -13.57 -15.86 7.63
N ALA A 3 -14.66 -15.66 8.33
CA ALA A 3 -15.93 -15.40 7.68
C ALA A 3 -16.06 -13.88 7.54
N ALA A 4 -15.36 -13.29 6.57
CA ALA A 4 -15.63 -11.93 6.17
C ALA A 4 -17.06 -11.89 5.61
N VAL A 5 -18.00 -11.50 6.44
CA VAL A 5 -19.32 -11.15 5.96
C VAL A 5 -19.13 -9.93 5.08
N PRO A 6 -19.61 -9.94 3.81
CA PRO A 6 -19.48 -8.79 2.93
C PRO A 6 -19.90 -7.51 3.65
N ASP A 7 -19.17 -6.42 3.44
CA ASP A 7 -19.54 -5.14 4.01
C ASP A 7 -20.94 -4.70 3.53
N ARG A 8 -21.50 -3.69 4.16
CA ARG A 8 -22.85 -3.23 3.84
C ARG A 8 -23.00 -2.84 2.36
N ARG A 9 -21.99 -2.17 1.81
CA ARG A 9 -22.01 -1.68 0.42
C ARG A 9 -21.99 -2.85 -0.57
N LEU A 10 -21.10 -3.83 -0.36
CA LEU A 10 -21.04 -5.02 -1.20
C LEU A 10 -22.34 -5.84 -1.12
N ARG A 11 -22.96 -5.93 0.06
CA ARG A 11 -24.28 -6.59 0.21
C ARG A 11 -25.38 -5.87 -0.57
N GLU A 12 -25.42 -4.54 -0.51
CA GLU A 12 -26.40 -3.72 -1.25
C GLU A 12 -26.19 -3.90 -2.76
N GLU A 13 -24.95 -3.85 -3.24
CA GLU A 13 -24.62 -4.06 -4.66
C GLU A 13 -25.00 -5.48 -5.15
N LEU A 14 -24.68 -6.52 -4.37
CA LEU A 14 -25.04 -7.89 -4.72
C LEU A 14 -26.55 -8.10 -4.72
N ALA A 15 -27.29 -7.50 -3.78
CA ALA A 15 -28.75 -7.56 -3.73
C ALA A 15 -29.40 -6.84 -4.92
N GLU A 16 -28.89 -5.69 -5.31
CA GLU A 16 -29.36 -4.94 -6.48
C GLU A 16 -29.15 -5.74 -7.77
N ARG A 17 -27.97 -6.32 -7.98
CA ARG A 17 -27.65 -7.17 -9.14
C ARG A 17 -28.49 -8.44 -9.21
N ALA A 18 -28.91 -8.99 -8.07
CA ALA A 18 -29.76 -10.17 -7.99
C ALA A 18 -31.26 -9.84 -8.19
N GLY A 19 -31.62 -8.58 -8.48
CA GLY A 19 -33.01 -8.16 -8.66
C GLY A 19 -33.84 -8.16 -7.38
N GLY A 20 -33.20 -8.19 -6.21
CA GLY A 20 -33.85 -8.20 -4.91
C GLY A 20 -34.27 -6.83 -4.42
N SER A 21 -35.57 -6.58 -4.32
CA SER A 21 -36.14 -5.37 -3.75
C SER A 21 -36.27 -5.51 -2.22
N GLY A 22 -35.32 -5.01 -1.45
CA GLY A 22 -35.51 -4.79 -0.01
C GLY A 22 -34.42 -5.30 0.92
N PRO A 23 -34.27 -4.68 2.10
CA PRO A 23 -33.29 -5.04 3.10
C PRO A 23 -33.69 -6.35 3.81
N GLY A 24 -33.12 -7.47 3.41
CA GLY A 24 -33.35 -8.79 4.03
C GLY A 24 -33.58 -9.95 3.06
N GLY A 25 -33.66 -9.73 1.75
CA GLY A 25 -33.94 -10.76 0.78
C GLY A 25 -32.72 -11.61 0.43
N ALA A 26 -32.54 -12.73 1.13
CA ALA A 26 -31.62 -13.81 0.73
C ALA A 26 -32.20 -14.65 -0.44
N ALA A 27 -33.33 -14.25 -1.01
CA ALA A 27 -33.99 -14.91 -2.10
C ALA A 27 -33.68 -14.18 -3.43
N GLY A 28 -32.76 -14.74 -4.19
CA GLY A 28 -32.37 -14.25 -5.50
C GLY A 28 -31.17 -15.02 -6.02
N GLU A 29 -30.95 -14.93 -7.32
CA GLU A 29 -29.78 -15.49 -7.98
C GLU A 29 -28.96 -14.36 -8.58
N LEU A 30 -27.67 -14.35 -8.30
CA LEU A 30 -26.73 -13.46 -8.96
C LEU A 30 -26.41 -14.06 -10.34
N PRO A 31 -26.75 -13.35 -11.44
CA PRO A 31 -26.43 -13.84 -12.78
C PRO A 31 -24.92 -13.89 -12.96
N PRO A 32 -24.42 -14.82 -13.80
CA PRO A 32 -23.00 -14.87 -14.11
C PRO A 32 -22.57 -13.56 -14.80
N PRO A 33 -21.28 -13.15 -14.62
CA PRO A 33 -20.75 -11.99 -15.31
C PRO A 33 -20.80 -12.16 -16.84
N VAL A 34 -21.03 -11.09 -17.56
CA VAL A 34 -20.73 -11.06 -18.98
C VAL A 34 -19.21 -11.04 -19.19
N ARG A 35 -18.76 -11.39 -20.40
CA ARG A 35 -17.34 -11.57 -20.70
C ARG A 35 -16.43 -10.41 -20.23
N GLU A 36 -16.88 -9.20 -20.40
CA GLU A 36 -16.17 -7.96 -20.09
C GLU A 36 -16.10 -7.67 -18.58
N GLU A 37 -16.93 -8.32 -17.80
CA GLU A 37 -17.04 -8.09 -16.35
C GLU A 37 -16.20 -9.05 -15.49
N TRP A 38 -15.61 -10.11 -16.07
CA TRP A 38 -14.86 -11.10 -15.28
C TRP A 38 -13.72 -10.49 -14.47
N SER A 39 -13.06 -9.45 -15.01
CA SER A 39 -11.99 -8.75 -14.30
C SER A 39 -12.42 -8.04 -13.00
N ARG A 40 -13.73 -7.84 -12.80
CA ARG A 40 -14.28 -7.31 -11.53
C ARG A 40 -14.36 -8.37 -10.43
N TRP A 41 -14.38 -9.65 -10.82
CA TRP A 41 -14.49 -10.78 -9.89
C TRP A 41 -13.14 -11.40 -9.57
N GLY A 42 -12.14 -11.09 -10.35
CA GLY A 42 -10.77 -11.53 -10.17
C GLY A 42 -9.93 -11.24 -11.40
N SER A 43 -8.61 -11.24 -11.24
CA SER A 43 -7.69 -11.04 -12.34
C SER A 43 -7.81 -12.18 -13.38
N THR A 44 -8.00 -11.83 -14.63
CA THR A 44 -8.02 -12.77 -15.76
C THR A 44 -6.62 -13.07 -16.33
N ALA A 45 -5.56 -12.63 -15.64
CA ALA A 45 -4.18 -12.85 -16.07
C ALA A 45 -3.91 -14.35 -16.29
N GLY A 46 -3.25 -14.66 -17.39
CA GLY A 46 -2.93 -16.03 -17.78
C GLY A 46 -4.06 -16.81 -18.47
N LEU A 47 -5.30 -16.29 -18.50
CA LEU A 47 -6.37 -16.92 -19.26
C LEU A 47 -6.21 -16.67 -20.76
N SER A 48 -6.30 -17.73 -21.56
CA SER A 48 -6.45 -17.60 -23.01
C SER A 48 -7.87 -17.09 -23.36
N GLU A 49 -8.02 -16.52 -24.55
CA GLU A 49 -9.34 -16.13 -25.09
C GLU A 49 -10.34 -17.31 -25.08
N ALA A 50 -9.88 -18.51 -25.42
CA ALA A 50 -10.70 -19.71 -25.41
C ALA A 50 -11.13 -20.09 -23.98
N ALA A 51 -10.24 -19.98 -22.98
CA ALA A 51 -10.55 -20.25 -21.58
C ALA A 51 -11.56 -19.24 -21.03
N LEU A 52 -11.39 -17.95 -21.34
CA LEU A 52 -12.31 -16.89 -20.93
C LEU A 52 -13.71 -17.06 -21.55
N ASN A 53 -13.76 -17.45 -22.83
CA ASN A 53 -15.03 -17.76 -23.50
C ASN A 53 -15.70 -18.99 -22.88
N GLY A 54 -14.93 -20.04 -22.57
CA GLY A 54 -15.43 -21.25 -21.89
C GLY A 54 -15.96 -20.93 -20.48
N LEU A 55 -15.21 -20.11 -19.71
CA LEU A 55 -15.65 -19.64 -18.39
C LEU A 55 -17.01 -18.93 -18.49
N THR A 56 -17.16 -18.01 -19.44
CA THR A 56 -18.40 -17.26 -19.65
C THR A 56 -19.55 -18.16 -20.07
N ALA A 57 -19.31 -19.12 -20.96
CA ALA A 57 -20.35 -20.01 -21.49
C ALA A 57 -20.85 -21.06 -20.48
N LEU A 58 -19.99 -21.46 -19.52
CA LEU A 58 -20.28 -22.48 -18.53
C LEU A 58 -20.68 -21.93 -17.16
N ALA A 59 -20.55 -20.62 -16.96
CA ALA A 59 -20.92 -19.99 -15.70
C ALA A 59 -22.44 -20.12 -15.44
N ALA A 60 -22.77 -20.51 -14.20
CA ALA A 60 -24.14 -20.64 -13.73
C ALA A 60 -24.50 -19.53 -12.75
N PRO A 61 -25.80 -19.16 -12.63
CA PRO A 61 -26.24 -18.24 -11.59
C PRO A 61 -25.89 -18.73 -10.18
N GLN A 62 -25.49 -17.81 -9.32
CA GLN A 62 -25.12 -18.10 -7.93
C GLN A 62 -26.26 -17.72 -6.99
N PRO A 63 -26.81 -18.63 -6.16
CA PRO A 63 -27.77 -18.26 -5.15
C PRO A 63 -27.23 -17.22 -4.19
N LEU A 64 -27.91 -16.08 -4.05
CA LEU A 64 -27.45 -14.94 -3.26
C LEU A 64 -27.21 -15.30 -1.79
N GLY A 65 -28.02 -16.20 -1.25
CA GLY A 65 -27.88 -16.70 0.12
C GLY A 65 -26.52 -17.29 0.42
N THR A 66 -25.85 -17.92 -0.55
CA THR A 66 -24.51 -18.52 -0.37
C THR A 66 -23.42 -17.46 -0.14
N LEU A 67 -23.66 -16.24 -0.57
CA LEU A 67 -22.73 -15.10 -0.41
C LEU A 67 -23.06 -14.27 0.84
N LEU A 68 -24.34 -14.21 1.24
CA LEU A 68 -24.81 -13.28 2.28
C LEU A 68 -25.08 -13.97 3.63
N GLN A 69 -25.29 -15.29 3.67
CA GLN A 69 -25.56 -16.00 4.92
C GLN A 69 -24.28 -16.12 5.76
N PRO A 70 -24.37 -15.83 7.07
CA PRO A 70 -23.24 -16.06 7.97
C PRO A 70 -22.82 -17.53 7.98
N LEU A 71 -21.56 -17.80 7.74
CA LEU A 71 -21.01 -19.15 7.84
C LEU A 71 -20.95 -19.58 9.31
N ARG A 72 -21.52 -20.75 9.62
CA ARG A 72 -21.46 -21.35 10.97
C ARG A 72 -20.38 -22.43 10.96
N LEU A 73 -19.22 -22.10 11.51
CA LEU A 73 -18.11 -23.03 11.66
C LEU A 73 -18.22 -23.77 13.00
N THR A 74 -17.95 -25.07 12.99
CA THR A 74 -17.74 -25.85 14.22
C THR A 74 -16.27 -25.82 14.61
N GLY A 75 -15.95 -26.10 15.88
CA GLY A 75 -14.55 -26.15 16.35
C GLY A 75 -13.68 -27.20 15.63
N ALA A 76 -14.31 -28.19 14.95
CA ALA A 76 -13.59 -29.20 14.16
C ALA A 76 -12.78 -28.61 12.99
N VAL A 77 -13.17 -27.46 12.47
CA VAL A 77 -12.42 -26.78 11.37
C VAL A 77 -11.00 -26.42 11.79
N ALA A 78 -10.77 -26.11 13.06
CA ALA A 78 -9.44 -25.77 13.56
C ALA A 78 -8.43 -26.95 13.53
N ALA A 79 -8.92 -28.17 13.42
CA ALA A 79 -8.10 -29.37 13.34
C ALA A 79 -7.81 -29.84 11.90
N VAL A 80 -8.37 -29.15 10.90
CA VAL A 80 -8.16 -29.50 9.49
C VAL A 80 -6.94 -28.76 8.98
N PRO A 81 -5.92 -29.46 8.44
CA PRO A 81 -4.79 -28.78 7.76
C PRO A 81 -5.31 -27.93 6.61
N VAL A 82 -4.83 -26.68 6.53
CA VAL A 82 -5.23 -25.73 5.51
C VAL A 82 -4.02 -25.30 4.71
N SER A 83 -4.14 -25.32 3.39
CA SER A 83 -3.15 -24.75 2.49
C SER A 83 -3.81 -23.67 1.63
N GLY A 84 -3.12 -22.54 1.48
CA GLY A 84 -3.53 -21.43 0.62
C GLY A 84 -2.69 -21.39 -0.64
N VAL A 85 -3.32 -21.31 -1.80
CA VAL A 85 -2.63 -21.04 -3.07
C VAL A 85 -2.84 -19.58 -3.41
N LEU A 86 -1.76 -18.80 -3.36
CA LEU A 86 -1.75 -17.37 -3.67
C LEU A 86 -1.48 -17.21 -5.16
N CYS A 87 -2.45 -16.67 -5.86
CA CYS A 87 -2.32 -16.33 -7.28
C CYS A 87 -1.79 -14.90 -7.37
N THR A 88 -0.48 -14.72 -7.58
CA THR A 88 0.18 -13.41 -7.46
C THR A 88 -0.26 -12.39 -8.53
N GLY A 89 -0.81 -12.85 -9.64
CA GLY A 89 -1.49 -11.97 -10.61
C GLY A 89 -2.91 -11.53 -10.18
N ASN A 90 -3.39 -11.95 -8.97
CA ASN A 90 -4.72 -11.61 -8.45
C ASN A 90 -4.70 -11.07 -7.01
N GLY A 91 -3.62 -11.28 -6.28
CA GLY A 91 -3.51 -10.90 -4.86
C GLY A 91 -2.08 -10.83 -4.40
N PRO A 92 -1.85 -10.57 -3.10
CA PRO A 92 -0.51 -10.49 -2.55
C PRO A 92 0.17 -11.86 -2.57
N GLY A 93 1.48 -11.85 -2.77
CA GLY A 93 2.35 -13.00 -2.56
C GLY A 93 2.70 -13.22 -1.08
N ILE A 94 3.45 -14.29 -0.80
CA ILE A 94 3.88 -14.69 0.56
C ILE A 94 4.68 -13.57 1.22
N GLU A 95 5.58 -12.94 0.49
CA GLU A 95 6.41 -11.86 1.01
C GLU A 95 5.58 -10.65 1.46
N MET A 96 4.57 -10.26 0.67
CA MET A 96 3.64 -9.18 1.02
C MET A 96 2.80 -9.54 2.26
N LEU A 97 2.38 -10.80 2.39
CA LEU A 97 1.68 -11.26 3.60
C LEU A 97 2.62 -11.21 4.82
N GLN A 98 3.89 -11.60 4.67
CA GLN A 98 4.87 -11.50 5.77
C GLN A 98 5.10 -10.04 6.19
N ILE A 99 5.24 -9.12 5.24
CA ILE A 99 5.31 -7.68 5.51
C ILE A 99 4.06 -7.21 6.28
N ALA A 100 2.87 -7.66 5.90
CA ALA A 100 1.63 -7.32 6.62
C ALA A 100 1.60 -7.88 8.05
N VAL A 101 2.11 -9.10 8.28
CA VAL A 101 2.32 -9.66 9.63
C VAL A 101 3.25 -8.75 10.44
N ASP A 102 4.37 -8.38 9.87
CA ASP A 102 5.40 -7.56 10.52
C ASP A 102 4.91 -6.14 10.81
N LEU A 103 4.02 -5.62 9.95
CA LEU A 103 3.33 -4.35 10.15
C LEU A 103 2.15 -4.44 11.14
N GLY A 104 1.82 -5.63 11.63
CA GLY A 104 0.81 -5.83 12.65
C GLY A 104 -0.63 -5.89 12.14
N ASP A 105 -0.85 -6.21 10.86
CA ASP A 105 -2.19 -6.47 10.32
C ASP A 105 -2.82 -7.65 11.07
N LEU A 106 -3.93 -7.39 11.76
CA LEU A 106 -4.58 -8.38 12.63
C LEU A 106 -5.14 -9.58 11.87
N ALA A 107 -5.62 -9.37 10.65
CA ALA A 107 -6.20 -10.45 9.85
C ALA A 107 -5.09 -11.38 9.33
N VAL A 108 -3.98 -10.81 8.86
CA VAL A 108 -2.84 -11.59 8.35
C VAL A 108 -2.05 -12.23 9.49
N ARG A 109 -1.92 -11.55 10.64
CA ARG A 109 -1.34 -12.15 11.85
C ARG A 109 -2.09 -13.39 12.31
N ALA A 110 -3.42 -13.37 12.23
CA ALA A 110 -4.22 -14.57 12.54
C ALA A 110 -3.90 -15.75 11.62
N LEU A 111 -3.45 -15.52 10.38
CA LEU A 111 -2.96 -16.58 9.48
C LEU A 111 -1.57 -17.09 9.90
N ALA A 112 -0.69 -16.20 10.35
CA ALA A 112 0.64 -16.57 10.87
C ALA A 112 0.56 -17.34 12.21
N ASP A 113 -0.46 -17.05 13.02
CA ASP A 113 -0.71 -17.76 14.29
C ASP A 113 -1.34 -19.15 14.09
N THR A 114 -1.67 -19.49 12.84
CA THR A 114 -2.23 -20.80 12.45
C THR A 114 -1.21 -21.58 11.59
N GLU A 115 -1.32 -22.88 11.52
CA GLU A 115 -0.45 -23.72 10.70
C GLU A 115 -0.84 -23.73 9.21
N VAL A 116 -1.28 -22.61 8.66
CA VAL A 116 -1.58 -22.48 7.24
C VAL A 116 -0.29 -22.48 6.42
N ALA A 117 -0.19 -23.37 5.44
CA ALA A 117 0.89 -23.39 4.48
C ALA A 117 0.47 -22.66 3.19
N PHE A 118 1.37 -21.85 2.62
CA PHE A 118 1.10 -21.09 1.42
C PHE A 118 1.98 -21.54 0.26
N PHE A 119 1.42 -21.47 -0.95
CA PHE A 119 2.08 -21.68 -2.23
C PHE A 119 1.79 -20.48 -3.11
N GLU A 120 2.67 -20.18 -4.05
CA GLU A 120 2.47 -19.10 -5.03
C GLU A 120 2.36 -19.65 -6.45
N LEU A 121 1.43 -19.10 -7.21
CA LEU A 121 1.33 -19.31 -8.64
C LEU A 121 1.28 -17.94 -9.35
N PRO A 122 2.14 -17.71 -10.37
CA PRO A 122 2.21 -16.41 -11.07
C PRO A 122 1.07 -16.29 -12.09
N THR A 123 -0.17 -16.31 -11.63
CA THR A 123 -1.38 -16.31 -12.44
C THR A 123 -2.50 -15.48 -11.81
N GLY A 124 -3.61 -15.32 -12.55
CA GLY A 124 -4.82 -14.67 -12.10
C GLY A 124 -5.69 -15.56 -11.21
N HIS A 125 -6.95 -15.16 -11.04
CA HIS A 125 -7.90 -15.74 -10.09
C HIS A 125 -8.27 -17.19 -10.38
N TRP A 126 -8.10 -17.70 -11.59
CA TRP A 126 -8.52 -19.04 -12.02
C TRP A 126 -7.32 -19.93 -12.40
N PRO A 127 -6.48 -20.35 -11.42
CA PRO A 127 -5.31 -21.18 -11.69
C PRO A 127 -5.64 -22.51 -12.35
N MET A 128 -6.81 -23.06 -12.07
CA MET A 128 -7.30 -24.30 -12.71
C MET A 128 -7.49 -24.19 -14.23
N LEU A 129 -7.57 -22.96 -14.76
CA LEU A 129 -7.71 -22.69 -16.19
C LEU A 129 -6.46 -22.09 -16.82
N SER A 130 -5.69 -21.31 -16.05
CA SER A 130 -4.54 -20.57 -16.55
C SER A 130 -3.21 -21.32 -16.37
N CYS A 131 -3.07 -22.12 -15.31
CA CYS A 131 -1.87 -22.91 -15.02
C CYS A 131 -2.23 -24.24 -14.32
N PRO A 132 -3.03 -25.12 -14.99
CA PRO A 132 -3.51 -26.37 -14.38
C PRO A 132 -2.39 -27.35 -14.03
N THR A 133 -1.30 -27.36 -14.77
CA THR A 133 -0.14 -28.24 -14.53
C THR A 133 0.57 -27.84 -13.24
N GLU A 134 0.91 -26.57 -13.09
CA GLU A 134 1.57 -26.01 -11.91
C GLU A 134 0.68 -26.16 -10.65
N LEU A 135 -0.63 -25.96 -10.82
CA LEU A 135 -1.58 -26.20 -9.73
C LEU A 135 -1.61 -27.69 -9.33
N ALA A 136 -1.56 -28.61 -10.31
CA ALA A 136 -1.53 -30.05 -10.04
C ALA A 136 -0.26 -30.49 -9.31
N GLU A 137 0.88 -29.81 -9.52
CA GLU A 137 2.13 -30.05 -8.81
C GLU A 137 2.06 -29.57 -7.34
N VAL A 138 1.36 -28.47 -7.08
CA VAL A 138 1.14 -27.94 -5.71
C VAL A 138 0.29 -28.88 -4.84
N LEU A 139 -0.72 -29.53 -5.41
CA LEU A 139 -1.69 -30.32 -4.61
C LEU A 139 -1.06 -31.48 -3.84
N PRO A 140 -0.17 -32.33 -4.40
CA PRO A 140 0.50 -33.40 -3.66
C PRO A 140 1.43 -32.85 -2.57
N GLU A 141 2.12 -31.75 -2.84
CA GLU A 141 3.00 -31.10 -1.87
C GLU A 141 2.18 -30.56 -0.68
N ALA A 142 1.07 -29.89 -0.94
CA ALA A 142 0.14 -29.44 0.08
C ALA A 142 -0.41 -30.60 0.92
N ALA A 143 -0.79 -31.71 0.26
CA ALA A 143 -1.28 -32.91 0.94
C ALA A 143 -0.25 -33.57 1.84
N SER A 144 1.05 -33.43 1.52
CA SER A 144 2.16 -33.92 2.34
C SER A 144 2.60 -32.94 3.46
N GLY A 145 1.92 -31.80 3.60
CA GLY A 145 2.22 -30.78 4.62
C GLY A 145 3.34 -29.83 4.24
N GLY A 146 3.74 -29.79 2.96
CA GLY A 146 4.67 -28.81 2.38
C GLY A 146 4.07 -27.40 2.31
N GLY A 147 4.85 -26.49 1.75
CA GLY A 147 4.50 -25.07 1.57
C GLY A 147 5.17 -24.16 2.58
N HIS A 148 5.06 -22.87 2.32
CA HIS A 148 5.63 -21.81 3.15
C HIS A 148 4.67 -21.42 4.27
N ARG A 149 5.17 -21.32 5.50
CA ARG A 149 4.39 -20.78 6.64
C ARG A 149 4.87 -19.38 6.97
N LEU A 150 3.92 -18.47 7.16
CA LEU A 150 4.25 -17.13 7.64
C LEU A 150 4.87 -17.23 9.04
N ALA A 151 5.95 -16.51 9.24
CA ALA A 151 6.55 -16.41 10.56
C ALA A 151 5.62 -15.59 11.47
N PRO A 152 5.25 -16.08 12.67
CA PRO A 152 4.51 -15.28 13.63
C PRO A 152 5.28 -14.01 13.96
N ALA A 153 4.56 -12.90 14.16
CA ALA A 153 5.19 -11.70 14.68
C ALA A 153 5.85 -12.03 16.03
N ASP A 154 7.14 -11.72 16.19
CA ASP A 154 7.83 -11.93 17.45
C ASP A 154 7.15 -11.08 18.54
N ALA A 155 6.46 -11.73 19.47
CA ALA A 155 5.75 -11.08 20.56
C ALA A 155 6.69 -10.28 21.49
N ALA A 156 7.99 -10.60 21.49
CA ALA A 156 9.02 -9.88 22.26
C ALA A 156 9.57 -8.66 21.50
N ARG A 157 9.32 -8.57 20.19
CA ARG A 157 9.81 -7.48 19.33
C ARG A 157 8.63 -6.62 18.84
N PRO A 158 8.69 -5.30 18.98
CA PRO A 158 7.67 -4.42 18.41
C PRO A 158 7.53 -4.66 16.89
N PRO A 159 6.32 -4.53 16.33
CA PRO A 159 6.14 -4.55 14.88
C PRO A 159 7.11 -3.62 14.16
N ALA A 160 7.50 -3.95 12.94
CA ALA A 160 8.52 -3.21 12.18
C ALA A 160 8.31 -1.70 12.18
N HIS A 161 7.07 -1.23 11.97
CA HIS A 161 6.72 0.19 11.96
C HIS A 161 6.79 0.89 13.34
N LEU A 162 6.92 0.12 14.44
CA LEU A 162 7.07 0.63 15.80
C LEU A 162 8.51 0.49 16.33
N GLN A 163 9.41 -0.09 15.56
CA GLN A 163 10.81 -0.16 15.94
C GLN A 163 11.47 1.23 15.88
N PRO A 164 12.53 1.46 16.64
CA PRO A 164 13.22 2.75 16.64
C PRO A 164 13.67 3.15 15.24
N PHE A 165 13.59 4.44 14.95
CA PHE A 165 14.20 5.01 13.76
C PHE A 165 15.73 4.82 13.82
N LEU A 166 16.33 4.51 12.68
CA LEU A 166 17.75 4.12 12.60
C LEU A 166 18.75 5.23 12.98
N LEU A 167 18.29 6.49 13.00
CA LEU A 167 19.10 7.62 13.42
C LEU A 167 18.68 8.10 14.82
N ASP A 168 19.66 8.44 15.63
CA ASP A 168 19.42 9.16 16.89
C ASP A 168 19.18 10.64 16.54
N VAL A 169 17.92 11.07 16.60
CA VAL A 169 17.51 12.43 16.25
C VAL A 169 16.96 13.11 17.51
N PRO A 170 17.52 14.28 17.88
CA PRO A 170 17.05 15.04 19.04
C PRO A 170 15.56 15.34 19.00
N GLU A 171 14.93 15.35 20.18
CA GLU A 171 13.54 15.78 20.32
C GLU A 171 13.37 17.21 19.83
N ARG A 172 12.23 17.50 19.22
CA ARG A 172 11.82 18.82 18.73
C ARG A 172 10.44 19.18 19.23
N PRO A 173 10.15 20.47 19.48
CA PRO A 173 8.80 20.90 19.79
C PRO A 173 7.81 20.39 18.73
N ARG A 174 6.72 19.79 19.22
CA ARG A 174 5.66 19.23 18.38
C ARG A 174 4.33 19.87 18.72
N GLU A 175 3.64 20.39 17.72
CA GLU A 175 2.29 20.91 17.84
C GLU A 175 1.31 20.03 17.08
N ARG A 176 0.26 19.58 17.77
CA ARG A 176 -0.76 18.67 17.21
C ARG A 176 -2.04 19.43 16.91
N THR A 177 -2.48 19.41 15.64
CA THR A 177 -3.73 20.04 15.20
C THR A 177 -4.48 19.13 14.23
N GLY A 178 -5.68 18.72 14.63
CA GLY A 178 -6.48 17.79 13.83
C GLY A 178 -5.72 16.48 13.55
N ASN A 179 -5.53 16.15 12.27
CA ASN A 179 -4.80 14.97 11.83
C ASN A 179 -3.32 15.25 11.47
N THR A 180 -2.76 16.40 11.85
CA THR A 180 -1.38 16.79 11.56
C THR A 180 -0.61 17.12 12.81
N ASP A 181 0.71 16.82 12.80
CA ASP A 181 1.68 17.28 13.78
C ASP A 181 2.76 18.09 13.07
N LEU A 182 3.07 19.27 13.60
CA LEU A 182 4.16 20.13 13.13
C LEU A 182 5.34 20.03 14.09
N TYR A 183 6.52 19.77 13.54
CA TYR A 183 7.81 19.82 14.24
C TYR A 183 8.53 21.07 13.79
N LEU A 184 8.70 22.00 14.71
CA LEU A 184 9.18 23.34 14.39
C LEU A 184 10.71 23.41 14.49
N PRO A 185 11.39 24.07 13.53
CA PRO A 185 12.79 24.40 13.64
C PRO A 185 13.01 25.55 14.64
N ASP A 186 14.25 25.79 15.01
CA ASP A 186 14.65 26.94 15.82
C ASP A 186 14.59 28.22 14.98
N GLY A 187 14.33 29.34 15.64
CA GLY A 187 14.36 30.68 15.04
C GLY A 187 13.03 31.15 14.45
N PRO A 188 12.98 32.40 14.00
CA PRO A 188 11.78 33.01 13.44
C PRO A 188 11.53 32.48 12.02
N GLY A 189 10.23 32.20 11.71
CA GLY A 189 9.79 31.81 10.37
C GLY A 189 9.53 33.01 9.43
N PRO A 190 8.92 32.78 8.24
CA PRO A 190 8.42 31.49 7.80
C PRO A 190 9.53 30.54 7.29
N HIS A 191 9.38 29.25 7.55
CA HIS A 191 10.31 28.20 7.15
C HIS A 191 9.74 27.34 6.03
N PRO A 192 10.54 26.78 5.13
CA PRO A 192 10.09 25.72 4.22
C PRO A 192 9.50 24.53 4.99
N ALA A 193 8.72 23.69 4.34
CA ALA A 193 8.12 22.54 5.00
C ALA A 193 8.29 21.25 4.19
N VAL A 194 8.42 20.11 4.89
CA VAL A 194 8.31 18.77 4.33
C VAL A 194 7.13 18.06 4.99
N VAL A 195 6.18 17.60 4.17
CA VAL A 195 5.00 16.84 4.61
C VAL A 195 5.22 15.37 4.34
N PHE A 196 5.28 14.57 5.40
CA PHE A 196 5.49 13.12 5.34
C PHE A 196 4.14 12.41 5.30
N VAL A 197 3.88 11.68 4.20
CA VAL A 197 2.66 10.96 3.91
C VAL A 197 2.91 9.47 4.10
N HIS A 198 2.31 8.89 5.12
CA HIS A 198 2.54 7.47 5.46
C HIS A 198 2.01 6.51 4.40
N GLY A 199 2.52 5.28 4.44
CA GLY A 199 2.04 4.16 3.65
C GLY A 199 0.72 3.59 4.16
N GLY A 200 0.33 2.47 3.62
CA GLY A 200 -0.89 1.75 4.01
C GLY A 200 -1.28 0.74 2.94
N PRO A 201 -2.46 0.12 3.09
CA PRO A 201 -3.53 0.43 4.05
C PRO A 201 -3.16 0.21 5.51
N VAL A 202 -3.69 1.10 6.39
CA VAL A 202 -3.51 1.01 7.85
C VAL A 202 -4.90 0.86 8.50
N PRO A 203 -5.16 -0.19 9.29
CA PRO A 203 -6.46 -0.37 9.93
C PRO A 203 -6.91 0.84 10.74
N ALA A 204 -8.18 1.22 10.67
CA ALA A 204 -8.74 2.40 11.33
C ALA A 204 -8.53 2.42 12.85
N GLY A 205 -8.41 1.24 13.47
CA GLY A 205 -8.16 1.07 14.91
C GLY A 205 -6.69 1.03 15.32
N ALA A 206 -5.74 1.11 14.37
CA ALA A 206 -4.32 0.99 14.68
C ALA A 206 -3.83 2.06 15.67
N ARG A 207 -3.06 1.62 16.65
CA ARG A 207 -2.46 2.51 17.65
C ARG A 207 -1.01 2.05 17.94
N PRO A 208 -0.05 2.98 17.99
CA PRO A 208 -0.19 4.40 17.66
C PRO A 208 -0.59 4.62 16.20
N THR A 209 -1.18 5.79 15.88
CA THR A 209 -1.48 6.15 14.48
C THR A 209 -0.21 6.48 13.72
N PRO A 210 -0.20 6.43 12.37
CA PRO A 210 1.00 6.61 11.56
C PRO A 210 1.82 7.85 11.87
N ARG A 211 1.20 8.99 12.15
CA ARG A 211 1.92 10.23 12.52
C ARG A 211 2.78 10.09 13.79
N ASP A 212 2.51 9.08 14.62
CA ASP A 212 3.27 8.76 15.82
C ASP A 212 4.31 7.65 15.60
N TRP A 213 4.42 7.09 14.40
CA TRP A 213 5.42 6.06 14.11
C TRP A 213 6.85 6.62 14.16
N PRO A 214 7.81 5.83 14.70
CA PRO A 214 9.19 6.28 14.87
C PRO A 214 9.84 6.80 13.59
N THR A 215 9.62 6.15 12.45
CA THR A 215 10.13 6.59 11.15
C THR A 215 9.67 8.00 10.81
N LEU A 216 8.36 8.25 10.82
CA LEU A 216 7.81 9.55 10.43
C LEU A 216 8.21 10.65 11.40
N LYS A 217 8.18 10.37 12.71
CA LYS A 217 8.68 11.28 13.73
C LYS A 217 10.17 11.56 13.56
N GLY A 218 10.95 10.53 13.25
CA GLY A 218 12.39 10.63 13.03
C GLY A 218 12.71 11.58 11.87
N TYR A 219 12.08 11.38 10.72
CA TYR A 219 12.24 12.28 9.57
C TYR A 219 11.78 13.70 9.89
N ALA A 220 10.61 13.88 10.52
CA ALA A 220 10.09 15.20 10.84
C ALA A 220 11.01 15.98 11.79
N ARG A 221 11.57 15.33 12.80
CA ARG A 221 12.57 15.92 13.71
C ARG A 221 13.88 16.21 13.01
N LEU A 222 14.32 15.30 12.12
CA LEU A 222 15.57 15.45 11.38
C LEU A 222 15.54 16.71 10.50
N VAL A 223 14.47 16.94 9.75
CA VAL A 223 14.34 18.14 8.92
C VAL A 223 14.14 19.39 9.79
N ALA A 224 13.42 19.28 10.93
CA ALA A 224 13.26 20.40 11.86
C ALA A 224 14.60 20.83 12.47
N GLY A 225 15.50 19.88 12.74
CA GLY A 225 16.88 20.18 13.14
C GLY A 225 17.71 20.89 12.10
N GLN A 226 17.25 20.94 10.83
CA GLN A 226 17.93 21.56 9.71
C GLN A 226 17.19 22.80 9.17
N GLY A 227 16.31 23.41 9.99
CA GLY A 227 15.68 24.68 9.67
C GLY A 227 14.40 24.58 8.82
N VAL A 228 13.81 23.40 8.68
CA VAL A 228 12.62 23.15 7.87
C VAL A 228 11.51 22.58 8.74
N VAL A 229 10.28 23.04 8.58
CA VAL A 229 9.12 22.46 9.32
C VAL A 229 8.89 21.04 8.86
N GLY A 230 9.03 20.07 9.79
CA GLY A 230 8.66 18.70 9.55
C GLY A 230 7.16 18.47 9.88
N VAL A 231 6.42 17.86 8.98
CA VAL A 231 4.98 17.62 9.19
C VAL A 231 4.68 16.15 9.04
N THR A 232 4.06 15.54 10.04
CA THR A 232 3.47 14.20 9.92
C THR A 232 1.95 14.31 9.91
N LEU A 233 1.27 13.41 9.21
CA LEU A 233 -0.18 13.41 9.13
C LEU A 233 -0.75 11.99 9.18
N ASP A 234 -2.00 11.89 9.60
CA ASP A 234 -2.82 10.69 9.42
C ASP A 234 -3.80 10.93 8.27
N HIS A 235 -3.98 9.93 7.42
CA HIS A 235 -5.03 9.87 6.41
C HIS A 235 -5.77 8.54 6.48
N ARG A 236 -6.99 8.49 5.93
CA ARG A 236 -7.90 7.35 6.04
C ARG A 236 -7.72 6.33 4.92
N LEU A 237 -6.48 5.96 4.59
CA LEU A 237 -6.21 4.80 3.74
C LEU A 237 -6.30 3.53 4.60
N HIS A 238 -7.51 3.07 4.89
CA HIS A 238 -7.77 1.87 5.70
C HIS A 238 -7.93 0.62 4.85
N ALA A 239 -8.32 0.77 3.60
CA ALA A 239 -8.40 -0.25 2.58
C ALA A 239 -7.96 0.32 1.23
N VAL A 240 -7.67 -0.54 0.26
CA VAL A 240 -7.30 -0.13 -1.11
C VAL A 240 -8.40 0.72 -1.78
N SER A 241 -9.66 0.51 -1.43
CA SER A 241 -10.79 1.33 -1.89
C SER A 241 -10.76 2.78 -1.40
N ASP A 242 -9.95 3.11 -0.40
CA ASP A 242 -10.01 4.39 0.29
C ASP A 242 -9.04 5.45 -0.25
N TYR A 243 -8.35 5.19 -1.37
CA TYR A 243 -7.40 6.15 -1.95
C TYR A 243 -8.00 7.54 -2.22
N GLU A 244 -9.28 7.62 -2.64
CA GLU A 244 -9.96 8.91 -2.82
C GLU A 244 -10.10 9.67 -1.50
N THR A 245 -10.51 8.98 -0.44
CA THR A 245 -10.62 9.56 0.90
C THR A 245 -9.25 10.00 1.43
N ALA A 246 -8.23 9.16 1.27
CA ALA A 246 -6.86 9.48 1.70
C ALA A 246 -6.28 10.68 0.93
N ALA A 247 -6.58 10.79 -0.36
CA ALA A 247 -6.16 11.93 -1.19
C ALA A 247 -6.81 13.24 -0.72
N ALA A 248 -8.09 13.21 -0.36
CA ALA A 248 -8.79 14.37 0.20
C ALA A 248 -8.18 14.76 1.56
N ASP A 249 -8.01 13.80 2.48
CA ASP A 249 -7.41 14.06 3.80
C ASP A 249 -6.02 14.69 3.71
N ARG A 250 -5.18 14.18 2.80
CA ARG A 250 -3.85 14.72 2.51
C ARG A 250 -3.93 16.13 1.95
N ALA A 251 -4.80 16.38 0.97
CA ALA A 251 -4.95 17.70 0.36
C ALA A 251 -5.37 18.75 1.39
N ASP A 252 -6.32 18.41 2.25
CA ASP A 252 -6.78 19.27 3.35
C ASP A 252 -5.65 19.54 4.36
N ALA A 253 -4.86 18.52 4.71
CA ALA A 253 -3.72 18.66 5.60
C ALA A 253 -2.67 19.61 5.01
N VAL A 254 -2.28 19.42 3.74
CA VAL A 254 -1.33 20.31 3.03
C VAL A 254 -1.87 21.75 2.97
N GLY A 255 -3.17 21.92 2.71
CA GLY A 255 -3.81 23.25 2.73
C GLY A 255 -3.68 23.95 4.08
N ARG A 256 -3.93 23.24 5.18
CA ARG A 256 -3.76 23.79 6.54
C ARG A 256 -2.29 24.11 6.86
N VAL A 257 -1.37 23.23 6.50
CA VAL A 257 0.07 23.45 6.71
C VAL A 257 0.53 24.71 5.99
N ARG A 258 0.14 24.91 4.74
CA ARG A 258 0.48 26.11 3.96
C ARG A 258 -0.18 27.39 4.47
N ALA A 259 -1.28 27.28 5.19
CA ALA A 259 -1.95 28.43 5.83
C ALA A 259 -1.31 28.80 7.18
N ASP A 260 -0.42 28.00 7.73
CA ASP A 260 0.28 28.34 8.99
C ASP A 260 1.30 29.47 8.73
N PRO A 261 1.26 30.59 9.48
CA PRO A 261 2.13 31.73 9.26
C PRO A 261 3.62 31.45 9.48
N ARG A 262 3.97 30.33 10.11
CA ARG A 262 5.35 29.90 10.34
C ARG A 262 5.91 29.08 9.16
N VAL A 263 5.03 28.68 8.23
CA VAL A 263 5.38 27.91 7.03
C VAL A 263 5.49 28.84 5.83
N ASP A 264 6.57 28.72 5.08
CA ASP A 264 6.67 29.34 3.76
C ASP A 264 5.79 28.55 2.78
N ALA A 265 4.63 29.13 2.46
CA ALA A 265 3.60 28.50 1.66
C ALA A 265 4.07 28.16 0.23
N ASP A 266 5.15 28.76 -0.26
CA ASP A 266 5.69 28.59 -1.60
C ASP A 266 6.89 27.64 -1.66
N ARG A 267 7.33 27.12 -0.50
CA ARG A 267 8.45 26.18 -0.39
C ARG A 267 8.08 24.93 0.40
N VAL A 268 7.28 24.06 -0.22
CA VAL A 268 6.83 22.81 0.38
C VAL A 268 7.28 21.61 -0.45
N ALA A 269 7.74 20.56 0.22
CA ALA A 269 7.98 19.25 -0.36
C ALA A 269 6.99 18.22 0.21
N LEU A 270 6.63 17.21 -0.58
CA LEU A 270 5.79 16.09 -0.17
C LEU A 270 6.62 14.80 -0.23
N TRP A 271 6.60 14.02 0.85
CA TRP A 271 7.38 12.80 0.95
C TRP A 271 6.48 11.60 1.26
N PHE A 272 6.42 10.66 0.33
CA PHE A 272 5.52 9.51 0.37
C PHE A 272 6.27 8.24 0.77
N PHE A 273 5.59 7.34 1.50
CA PHE A 273 6.15 6.06 1.92
C PHE A 273 5.27 4.91 1.40
N SER A 274 5.91 3.85 0.86
CA SER A 274 5.23 2.57 0.59
C SER A 274 3.91 2.73 -0.19
N GLY A 275 2.81 2.17 0.32
CA GLY A 275 1.45 2.32 -0.21
C GLY A 275 0.90 3.75 -0.22
N GLY A 276 1.61 4.74 0.32
CA GLY A 276 1.33 6.15 0.11
C GLY A 276 1.77 6.66 -1.26
N GLY A 277 2.63 5.92 -1.96
CA GLY A 277 3.16 6.29 -3.28
C GLY A 277 2.10 6.66 -4.31
N PRO A 278 1.01 5.89 -4.49
CA PRO A 278 -0.07 6.22 -5.44
C PRO A 278 -0.69 7.60 -5.22
N LEU A 279 -0.69 8.09 -3.97
CA LEU A 279 -1.19 9.43 -3.65
C LEU A 279 -0.34 10.56 -4.26
N SER A 280 0.88 10.29 -4.73
CA SER A 280 1.71 11.29 -5.41
C SER A 280 1.21 11.64 -6.82
N ALA A 281 0.39 10.78 -7.43
CA ALA A 281 -0.03 10.90 -8.82
C ALA A 281 -0.70 12.24 -9.15
N ASP A 282 -1.57 12.75 -8.28
CA ASP A 282 -2.24 14.04 -8.50
C ASP A 282 -1.24 15.21 -8.61
N TRP A 283 -0.22 15.18 -7.76
CA TRP A 283 0.81 16.20 -7.69
C TRP A 283 1.82 16.12 -8.85
N LEU A 284 2.07 14.91 -9.35
CA LEU A 284 2.86 14.69 -10.56
C LEU A 284 2.06 15.07 -11.82
N ALA A 285 0.74 14.81 -11.82
CA ALA A 285 -0.12 15.12 -12.96
C ALA A 285 -0.35 16.63 -13.15
N THR A 286 -0.36 17.40 -12.06
CA THR A 286 -0.61 18.84 -12.06
C THR A 286 0.20 19.50 -10.94
N PRO A 287 1.52 19.68 -11.13
CA PRO A 287 2.38 20.26 -10.11
C PRO A 287 2.00 21.73 -9.84
N PRO A 288 1.62 22.10 -8.62
CA PRO A 288 1.42 23.49 -8.27
C PRO A 288 2.77 24.19 -8.07
N ALA A 289 2.85 25.49 -8.34
CA ALA A 289 4.10 26.27 -8.28
C ALA A 289 4.79 26.27 -6.91
N TRP A 290 4.05 26.09 -5.84
CA TRP A 290 4.56 26.03 -4.47
C TRP A 290 5.24 24.69 -4.13
N LEU A 291 4.96 23.62 -4.89
CA LEU A 291 5.54 22.30 -4.66
C LEU A 291 6.95 22.25 -5.27
N ARG A 292 7.94 22.18 -4.40
CA ARG A 292 9.35 22.25 -4.82
C ARG A 292 9.98 20.90 -5.08
N CYS A 293 9.43 19.84 -4.49
CA CYS A 293 9.94 18.47 -4.64
C CYS A 293 8.89 17.44 -4.21
N VAL A 294 8.89 16.31 -4.88
CA VAL A 294 8.25 15.07 -4.43
C VAL A 294 9.35 14.09 -4.06
N ALA A 295 9.26 13.50 -2.88
CA ALA A 295 10.14 12.40 -2.46
C ALA A 295 9.33 11.15 -2.18
N ALA A 296 9.94 9.97 -2.36
CA ALA A 296 9.28 8.70 -2.09
C ALA A 296 10.28 7.64 -1.63
N ASN A 297 9.98 6.94 -0.53
CA ASN A 297 10.76 5.82 -0.01
C ASN A 297 10.05 4.50 -0.28
N TYR A 298 10.75 3.55 -0.91
CA TYR A 298 10.22 2.22 -1.28
C TYR A 298 8.75 2.26 -1.69
N PRO A 299 8.39 3.18 -2.63
CA PRO A 299 7.00 3.45 -2.94
C PRO A 299 6.39 2.40 -3.85
N ILE A 300 5.07 2.22 -3.75
CA ILE A 300 4.27 1.60 -4.81
C ILE A 300 3.92 2.70 -5.82
N LEU A 301 4.41 2.62 -7.05
CA LEU A 301 4.28 3.70 -8.05
C LEU A 301 3.31 3.40 -9.18
N SER A 302 2.68 2.24 -9.13
CA SER A 302 1.45 1.93 -9.87
C SER A 302 0.58 0.98 -9.06
N PRO A 303 -0.75 1.04 -9.22
CA PRO A 303 -1.62 0.08 -8.56
C PRO A 303 -1.20 -1.36 -8.87
N LEU A 304 -1.13 -2.19 -7.83
CA LEU A 304 -0.88 -3.61 -8.03
C LEU A 304 -2.08 -4.26 -8.72
N PRO A 305 -1.88 -5.30 -9.53
CA PRO A 305 -2.96 -5.94 -10.30
C PRO A 305 -4.16 -6.35 -9.46
N SER A 306 -3.90 -6.81 -8.22
CA SER A 306 -4.92 -7.24 -7.26
C SER A 306 -5.79 -6.13 -6.69
N TRP A 307 -5.41 -4.86 -6.88
CA TRP A 307 -6.10 -3.74 -6.24
C TRP A 307 -7.37 -3.27 -6.98
N GLY A 308 -7.57 -3.69 -8.22
CA GLY A 308 -8.70 -3.23 -9.03
C GLY A 308 -8.69 -1.74 -9.37
N LEU A 309 -7.54 -1.08 -9.26
CA LEU A 309 -7.34 0.35 -9.47
C LEU A 309 -6.61 0.69 -10.78
N ALA A 310 -6.52 -0.24 -11.72
CA ALA A 310 -5.73 -0.07 -12.95
C ALA A 310 -6.13 1.18 -13.76
N ASP A 311 -7.41 1.56 -13.76
CA ASP A 311 -7.93 2.72 -14.46
C ASP A 311 -8.10 3.96 -13.57
N SER A 312 -7.64 3.88 -12.31
CA SER A 312 -7.73 5.02 -11.39
C SER A 312 -6.70 6.10 -11.71
N ARG A 313 -6.94 7.31 -11.18
CA ARG A 313 -5.96 8.42 -11.24
C ARG A 313 -4.72 8.20 -10.37
N PHE A 314 -4.76 7.24 -9.44
CA PHE A 314 -3.68 6.93 -8.50
C PHE A 314 -2.56 6.10 -9.15
N HIS A 315 -2.00 6.62 -10.24
CA HIS A 315 -1.03 5.93 -11.08
C HIS A 315 0.18 6.83 -11.38
N PRO A 316 1.15 6.96 -10.45
CA PRO A 316 2.32 7.83 -10.59
C PRO A 316 3.08 7.64 -11.89
N VAL A 317 3.28 6.39 -12.34
CA VAL A 317 3.94 6.10 -13.63
C VAL A 317 3.26 6.83 -14.79
N ARG A 318 1.92 6.80 -14.86
CA ARG A 318 1.16 7.50 -15.92
C ARG A 318 1.15 9.01 -15.75
N ALA A 319 1.24 9.49 -14.50
CA ALA A 319 1.23 10.91 -14.19
C ALA A 319 2.56 11.59 -14.49
N LEU A 320 3.67 10.85 -14.45
CA LEU A 320 5.03 11.39 -14.50
C LEU A 320 5.32 12.21 -15.76
N ALA A 321 4.81 11.83 -16.91
CA ALA A 321 4.99 12.58 -18.16
C ALA A 321 4.45 14.01 -18.10
N ARG A 322 3.64 14.36 -17.09
CA ARG A 322 3.07 15.70 -16.88
C ARG A 322 3.76 16.45 -15.72
N ALA A 323 4.73 15.84 -15.06
CA ALA A 323 5.41 16.43 -13.92
C ALA A 323 6.30 17.62 -14.29
N GLY A 324 6.60 17.80 -15.59
CA GLY A 324 7.45 18.91 -16.07
C GLY A 324 8.83 18.88 -15.39
N GLU A 325 9.27 20.02 -14.90
CA GLU A 325 10.56 20.18 -14.22
C GLU A 325 10.53 19.85 -12.72
N LEU A 326 9.38 19.39 -12.18
CA LEU A 326 9.27 19.09 -10.75
C LEU A 326 10.29 18.00 -10.36
N PRO A 327 11.22 18.31 -9.42
CA PRO A 327 12.18 17.30 -8.95
C PRO A 327 11.48 16.16 -8.19
N VAL A 328 11.90 14.94 -8.47
CA VAL A 328 11.46 13.73 -7.75
C VAL A 328 12.69 13.04 -7.15
N VAL A 329 12.67 12.75 -5.87
CA VAL A 329 13.69 11.97 -5.16
C VAL A 329 13.11 10.61 -4.83
N LEU A 330 13.67 9.57 -5.42
CA LEU A 330 13.21 8.19 -5.26
C LEU A 330 14.23 7.38 -4.46
N VAL A 331 13.87 6.91 -3.28
CA VAL A 331 14.70 5.98 -2.49
C VAL A 331 14.21 4.56 -2.76
N ARG A 332 15.07 3.75 -3.40
CA ARG A 332 14.76 2.40 -3.83
C ARG A 332 15.42 1.37 -2.93
N ALA A 333 14.61 0.53 -2.28
CA ALA A 333 15.08 -0.62 -1.52
C ALA A 333 15.49 -1.74 -2.49
N GLY A 334 16.68 -2.32 -2.30
CA GLY A 334 17.20 -3.36 -3.19
C GLY A 334 16.64 -4.75 -2.87
N ARG A 335 16.19 -4.96 -1.62
CA ARG A 335 15.52 -6.19 -1.17
C ARG A 335 14.02 -6.01 -1.07
N GLU A 336 13.45 -5.36 -2.09
CA GLU A 336 12.01 -5.14 -2.20
C GLU A 336 11.32 -6.38 -2.78
N SER A 337 10.02 -6.55 -2.50
CA SER A 337 9.21 -7.56 -3.17
C SER A 337 9.19 -7.35 -4.68
N ALA A 338 9.15 -8.44 -5.44
CA ALA A 338 9.17 -8.39 -6.89
C ALA A 338 8.03 -7.53 -7.48
N GLU A 339 6.85 -7.56 -6.84
CA GLU A 339 5.68 -6.80 -7.28
C GLU A 339 5.89 -5.28 -7.11
N ILE A 340 6.40 -4.86 -5.96
CA ILE A 340 6.67 -3.44 -5.69
C ILE A 340 7.86 -2.98 -6.53
N ALA A 341 8.94 -3.77 -6.59
CA ALA A 341 10.11 -3.48 -7.42
C ALA A 341 9.73 -3.24 -8.88
N ALA A 342 8.81 -4.04 -9.44
CA ALA A 342 8.33 -3.86 -10.81
C ALA A 342 7.63 -2.49 -11.01
N THR A 343 6.91 -1.97 -10.00
CA THR A 343 6.30 -0.64 -10.11
C THR A 343 7.32 0.49 -10.10
N VAL A 344 8.40 0.31 -9.34
CA VAL A 344 9.54 1.25 -9.27
C VAL A 344 10.32 1.25 -10.59
N GLU A 345 10.63 0.07 -11.13
CA GLU A 345 11.31 -0.05 -12.43
C GLU A 345 10.48 0.55 -13.58
N ALA A 346 9.17 0.35 -13.58
CA ALA A 346 8.27 0.99 -14.55
C ALA A 346 8.32 2.51 -14.43
N PHE A 347 8.39 3.06 -13.22
CA PHE A 347 8.50 4.49 -12.99
C PHE A 347 9.85 5.06 -13.47
N VAL A 348 10.96 4.40 -13.18
CA VAL A 348 12.30 4.79 -13.63
C VAL A 348 12.40 4.74 -15.16
N THR A 349 11.84 3.68 -15.76
CA THR A 349 11.77 3.55 -17.23
C THR A 349 10.97 4.69 -17.85
N GLU A 350 9.81 5.03 -17.28
CA GLU A 350 8.99 6.14 -17.77
C GLU A 350 9.69 7.49 -17.58
N ALA A 351 10.41 7.67 -16.45
CA ALA A 351 11.20 8.87 -16.22
C ALA A 351 12.24 9.09 -17.32
N ALA A 352 12.98 8.04 -17.67
CA ALA A 352 13.95 8.11 -18.77
C ALA A 352 13.28 8.41 -20.12
N ARG A 353 12.08 7.81 -20.36
CA ARG A 353 11.33 8.00 -21.60
C ARG A 353 10.81 9.43 -21.77
N CYS A 354 10.31 10.05 -20.71
CA CYS A 354 9.71 11.39 -20.78
C CYS A 354 10.68 12.51 -20.35
N GLY A 355 11.91 12.20 -19.94
CA GLY A 355 12.90 13.18 -19.50
C GLY A 355 12.56 13.83 -18.15
N ALA A 356 11.80 13.16 -17.28
CA ALA A 356 11.43 13.68 -15.98
C ALA A 356 12.65 13.80 -15.05
N ASN A 357 12.65 14.83 -14.20
CA ASN A 357 13.73 15.11 -13.25
C ASN A 357 13.65 14.18 -12.03
N VAL A 358 14.14 12.95 -12.17
CA VAL A 358 14.11 11.93 -11.11
C VAL A 358 15.53 11.60 -10.65
N GLU A 359 15.83 11.82 -9.38
CA GLU A 359 17.06 11.35 -8.72
C GLU A 359 16.75 10.06 -7.96
N VAL A 360 17.47 8.97 -8.28
CA VAL A 360 17.33 7.68 -7.61
C VAL A 360 18.45 7.52 -6.57
N ILE A 361 18.07 7.15 -5.35
CA ILE A 361 18.97 6.79 -4.26
C ILE A 361 18.75 5.31 -3.95
N ASP A 362 19.75 4.49 -4.29
CA ASP A 362 19.68 3.05 -4.06
C ASP A 362 20.11 2.70 -2.64
N VAL A 363 19.40 1.72 -2.06
CA VAL A 363 19.73 1.04 -0.80
C VAL A 363 19.77 -0.47 -1.11
N PRO A 364 20.86 -0.97 -1.74
CA PRO A 364 20.95 -2.33 -2.26
C PRO A 364 20.58 -3.43 -1.27
N GLU A 365 21.02 -3.30 -0.01
CA GLU A 365 20.73 -4.25 1.06
C GLU A 365 19.50 -3.88 1.89
N GLY A 366 18.83 -2.76 1.56
CA GLY A 366 17.66 -2.28 2.30
C GLY A 366 16.40 -3.06 1.94
N ARG A 367 15.66 -3.45 2.98
CA ARG A 367 14.31 -4.03 2.88
C ARG A 367 13.24 -2.94 2.82
N HIS A 368 12.03 -3.33 2.52
CA HIS A 368 10.87 -2.44 2.67
C HIS A 368 10.75 -1.93 4.11
N GLY A 369 10.83 -0.61 4.33
CA GLY A 369 10.87 -0.04 5.68
C GLY A 369 12.25 -0.11 6.36
N PHE A 370 13.32 -0.06 5.59
CA PHE A 370 14.71 -0.20 6.05
C PHE A 370 15.08 0.74 7.21
N GLU A 371 14.40 1.88 7.36
CA GLU A 371 14.66 2.84 8.44
C GLU A 371 14.41 2.30 9.86
N THR A 372 13.71 1.19 9.96
CA THR A 372 13.47 0.51 11.24
C THR A 372 13.98 -0.93 11.24
N LEU A 373 14.18 -1.51 10.06
CA LEU A 373 14.54 -2.91 9.89
C LEU A 373 16.04 -3.13 9.70
N ASP A 374 16.74 -2.16 9.09
CA ASP A 374 18.13 -2.32 8.65
C ASP A 374 19.05 -1.23 9.26
N PRO A 375 19.48 -1.36 10.51
CA PRO A 375 20.31 -0.36 11.17
C PRO A 375 21.77 -0.39 10.66
N THR A 376 21.95 -0.35 9.33
CA THR A 376 23.23 -0.36 8.62
C THR A 376 23.74 1.04 8.32
N ASP A 377 25.03 1.18 8.03
CA ASP A 377 25.61 2.45 7.62
C ASP A 377 25.11 2.87 6.22
N GLU A 378 24.87 1.91 5.32
CA GLU A 378 24.24 2.15 4.04
C GLU A 378 22.87 2.82 4.19
N ALA A 379 21.98 2.25 5.02
CA ALA A 379 20.66 2.79 5.30
C ALA A 379 20.74 4.20 5.92
N ARG A 380 21.66 4.43 6.88
CA ARG A 380 21.88 5.74 7.48
C ARG A 380 22.32 6.78 6.44
N GLN A 381 23.27 6.42 5.59
CA GLN A 381 23.74 7.29 4.51
C GLN A 381 22.63 7.60 3.50
N ALA A 382 21.79 6.62 3.16
CA ALA A 382 20.67 6.82 2.26
C ALA A 382 19.65 7.82 2.84
N VAL A 383 19.31 7.71 4.13
CA VAL A 383 18.45 8.71 4.80
C VAL A 383 19.06 10.09 4.78
N HIS A 384 20.32 10.23 5.15
CA HIS A 384 21.00 11.53 5.12
C HIS A 384 21.07 12.12 3.72
N ARG A 385 21.38 11.31 2.72
CA ARG A 385 21.40 11.74 1.31
C ARG A 385 20.03 12.20 0.84
N ALA A 386 18.98 11.39 1.10
CA ALA A 386 17.62 11.73 0.70
C ALA A 386 17.14 13.03 1.35
N VAL A 387 17.36 13.19 2.66
CA VAL A 387 17.03 14.43 3.37
C VAL A 387 17.82 15.61 2.77
N GLY A 388 19.14 15.49 2.62
CA GLY A 388 19.97 16.54 2.04
C GLY A 388 19.51 16.97 0.64
N THR A 389 19.18 15.99 -0.23
CA THR A 389 18.67 16.26 -1.58
C THR A 389 17.33 17.02 -1.54
N VAL A 390 16.37 16.57 -0.72
CA VAL A 390 15.06 17.24 -0.59
C VAL A 390 15.22 18.66 -0.05
N LEU A 391 16.05 18.86 0.98
CA LEU A 391 16.27 20.18 1.57
C LEU A 391 16.94 21.15 0.59
N ALA A 392 17.88 20.69 -0.23
CA ALA A 392 18.49 21.51 -1.28
C ALA A 392 17.45 22.02 -2.29
N ARG A 393 16.38 21.25 -2.60
CA ARG A 393 15.29 21.70 -3.48
C ARG A 393 14.36 22.74 -2.82
N LEU A 394 14.35 22.81 -1.49
CA LEU A 394 13.55 23.78 -0.74
C LEU A 394 14.28 25.11 -0.54
N THR A 395 15.61 25.13 -0.57
CA THR A 395 16.44 26.32 -0.24
C THR A 395 17.06 26.99 -1.47
N GLY A 396 17.10 26.31 -2.60
CA GLY A 396 17.53 26.86 -3.91
C GLY A 396 16.32 27.35 -4.67
#